data_f7fa84227a603edfac75207277bc9907
#
_entry.id   f7fa84227a603edfac75207277bc9907
#
_cell.length_a   1.000
_cell.length_b   1.000
_cell.length_c   1.000
_cell.angle_alpha   90.00
_cell.angle_beta   90.00
_cell.angle_gamma   90.00
#
_symmetry.space_group_name_H-M   'P 1'
#
loop_
_entity.id
_entity.type
_entity.pdbx_description
1 polymer ?
#
loop_
_entity_poly.entity_id
_entity_poly.type
_entity_poly.pdbx_seq_one_letter_code
_entity_poly.pdbx_strand_id
1 'polypeptide(L)'
;MSFDAAAFSIVWPALLAGLLVTATHVPMGIQVLKRGIVFIDLAVAQIAGLGVIVADRLGFEPQGVAVQVAALGAAICGALLLNWTDKRWPEVQEAVIGVSFIVAANAAILLLATNPHGAENLKDLLVGQILWADPKRLAIVAVVYALILALWFGTGERAGRISEIWRARFYLLFAVAVTASVQLVGVYLVFTTLIVPALATRRFNRGRLLVGYALGATSYALGLGLSLTSDLPPGPLIVCTMAVLGFALFLSF
;
A
#
# COMPACT_ATOMS: atom_id res chain seq x y z
N MET A 1 -25.57 -22.88 -4.40
CA MET A 1 -25.29 -21.64 -3.65
C MET A 1 -25.71 -20.48 -4.55
N SER A 2 -26.86 -19.85 -4.28
CA SER A 2 -27.24 -18.61 -4.97
C SER A 2 -26.33 -17.52 -4.48
N PHE A 3 -25.51 -16.96 -5.37
CA PHE A 3 -24.79 -15.72 -5.07
C PHE A 3 -25.87 -14.65 -4.86
N ASP A 4 -26.11 -14.33 -3.60
CA ASP A 4 -27.06 -13.29 -3.24
C ASP A 4 -26.58 -11.95 -3.81
N ALA A 5 -27.49 -11.20 -4.44
CA ALA A 5 -27.21 -9.86 -4.98
C ALA A 5 -26.60 -8.93 -3.90
N ALA A 6 -26.95 -9.20 -2.63
CA ALA A 6 -26.37 -8.51 -1.47
C ALA A 6 -24.87 -8.82 -1.30
N ALA A 7 -24.43 -10.07 -1.41
CA ALA A 7 -23.02 -10.43 -1.31
C ALA A 7 -22.20 -9.80 -2.45
N PHE A 8 -22.74 -9.78 -3.67
CA PHE A 8 -22.10 -9.14 -4.81
C PHE A 8 -21.93 -7.64 -4.62
N SER A 9 -22.91 -6.95 -4.06
CA SER A 9 -22.86 -5.50 -3.82
C SER A 9 -21.74 -5.09 -2.84
N ILE A 10 -21.36 -5.98 -1.90
CA ILE A 10 -20.29 -5.75 -0.93
C ILE A 10 -18.93 -6.11 -1.53
N VAL A 11 -18.83 -7.20 -2.28
CA VAL A 11 -17.54 -7.71 -2.80
C VAL A 11 -17.03 -6.90 -4.00
N TRP A 12 -17.92 -6.37 -4.83
CA TRP A 12 -17.55 -5.61 -6.01
C TRP A 12 -16.70 -4.36 -5.70
N PRO A 13 -17.04 -3.47 -4.73
CA PRO A 13 -16.18 -2.34 -4.37
C PRO A 13 -14.83 -2.78 -3.81
N ALA A 14 -14.81 -3.87 -3.03
CA ALA A 14 -13.59 -4.45 -2.49
C ALA A 14 -12.65 -4.97 -3.60
N LEU A 15 -13.20 -5.66 -4.59
CA LEU A 15 -12.43 -6.10 -5.75
C LEU A 15 -11.86 -4.94 -6.55
N LEU A 16 -12.68 -3.90 -6.80
CA LEU A 16 -12.21 -2.67 -7.46
C LEU A 16 -11.08 -2.00 -6.67
N ALA A 17 -11.21 -1.88 -5.35
CA ALA A 17 -10.15 -1.34 -4.51
C ALA A 17 -8.85 -2.14 -4.69
N GLY A 18 -8.92 -3.46 -4.66
CA GLY A 18 -7.78 -4.34 -4.89
C GLY A 18 -7.15 -4.19 -6.27
N LEU A 19 -7.96 -4.06 -7.32
CA LEU A 19 -7.47 -3.84 -8.69
C LEU A 19 -6.79 -2.47 -8.85
N LEU A 20 -7.34 -1.43 -8.24
CA LEU A 20 -6.74 -0.09 -8.22
C LEU A 20 -5.39 -0.09 -7.50
N VAL A 21 -5.31 -0.73 -6.32
CA VAL A 21 -4.05 -0.89 -5.58
C VAL A 21 -3.06 -1.69 -6.43
N THR A 22 -3.46 -2.80 -7.02
CA THR A 22 -2.61 -3.62 -7.91
C THR A 22 -2.05 -2.80 -9.07
N ALA A 23 -2.86 -1.94 -9.70
CA ALA A 23 -2.46 -1.13 -10.85
C ALA A 23 -1.28 -0.19 -10.55
N THR A 24 -1.23 0.39 -9.35
CA THR A 24 -0.16 1.31 -8.92
C THR A 24 1.00 0.58 -8.24
N HIS A 25 0.71 -0.42 -7.40
CA HIS A 25 1.72 -1.05 -6.55
C HIS A 25 2.61 -2.05 -7.30
N VAL A 26 2.11 -2.75 -8.31
CA VAL A 26 2.95 -3.67 -9.10
C VAL A 26 4.12 -2.95 -9.79
N PRO A 27 3.94 -1.86 -10.56
CA PRO A 27 5.08 -1.15 -11.15
C PRO A 27 5.98 -0.49 -10.10
N MET A 28 5.42 0.03 -9.00
CA MET A 28 6.21 0.61 -7.91
C MET A 28 7.02 -0.46 -7.18
N GLY A 29 6.46 -1.63 -6.91
CA GLY A 29 7.14 -2.74 -6.27
C GLY A 29 8.33 -3.26 -7.07
N ILE A 30 8.20 -3.32 -8.40
CA ILE A 30 9.34 -3.66 -9.27
C ILE A 30 10.49 -2.65 -9.08
N GLN A 31 10.17 -1.37 -8.92
CA GLN A 31 11.19 -0.33 -8.71
C GLN A 31 11.77 -0.36 -7.29
N VAL A 32 10.94 -0.60 -6.29
CA VAL A 32 11.35 -0.80 -4.88
C VAL A 32 12.34 -1.97 -4.77
N LEU A 33 11.99 -3.09 -5.38
CA LEU A 33 12.85 -4.28 -5.38
C LEU A 33 14.19 -4.03 -6.11
N LYS A 34 14.18 -3.30 -7.23
CA LYS A 34 15.40 -2.90 -7.96
C LYS A 34 16.31 -1.99 -7.13
N ARG A 35 15.76 -1.17 -6.26
CA ARG A 35 16.50 -0.23 -5.41
C ARG A 35 16.98 -0.86 -4.11
N GLY A 36 16.48 -2.03 -3.73
CA GLY A 36 16.80 -2.68 -2.45
C GLY A 36 16.20 -1.97 -1.23
N ILE A 37 15.10 -1.22 -1.40
CA ILE A 37 14.40 -0.49 -0.32
C ILE A 37 13.05 -1.12 -0.01
N VAL A 38 13.05 -2.43 0.28
CA VAL A 38 11.85 -3.27 0.34
C VAL A 38 10.84 -2.83 1.40
N PHE A 39 11.31 -2.29 2.54
CA PHE A 39 10.45 -1.89 3.66
C PHE A 39 9.97 -0.44 3.62
N ILE A 40 10.19 0.27 2.50
CA ILE A 40 9.86 1.71 2.41
C ILE A 40 8.36 1.99 2.59
N ASP A 41 7.49 1.11 2.08
CA ASP A 41 6.04 1.26 2.21
C ASP A 41 5.56 1.10 3.64
N LEU A 42 6.15 0.17 4.40
CA LEU A 42 5.85 0.01 5.83
C LEU A 42 6.23 1.27 6.62
N ALA A 43 7.40 1.87 6.33
CA ALA A 43 7.82 3.10 6.98
C ALA A 43 6.89 4.27 6.63
N VAL A 44 6.58 4.48 5.35
CA VAL A 44 5.68 5.54 4.89
C VAL A 44 4.26 5.32 5.42
N ALA A 45 3.77 4.07 5.43
CA ALA A 45 2.46 3.73 5.97
C ALA A 45 2.34 4.04 7.46
N GLN A 46 3.35 3.68 8.26
CA GLN A 46 3.36 3.98 9.70
C GLN A 46 3.46 5.48 9.98
N ILE A 47 4.26 6.22 9.21
CA ILE A 47 4.35 7.68 9.34
C ILE A 47 3.00 8.33 8.97
N ALA A 48 2.33 7.86 7.92
CA ALA A 48 0.99 8.31 7.55
C ALA A 48 -0.03 8.01 8.65
N GLY A 49 -0.02 6.79 9.18
CA GLY A 49 -0.88 6.36 10.29
C GLY A 49 -0.63 7.18 11.57
N LEU A 50 0.62 7.50 11.87
CA LEU A 50 0.95 8.41 12.97
C LEU A 50 0.33 9.79 12.76
N GLY A 51 0.32 10.31 11.53
CA GLY A 51 -0.37 11.56 11.18
C GLY A 51 -1.88 11.49 11.42
N VAL A 52 -2.53 10.37 11.11
CA VAL A 52 -3.96 10.13 11.44
C VAL A 52 -4.18 10.19 12.95
N ILE A 53 -3.37 9.46 13.72
CA ILE A 53 -3.50 9.36 15.18
C ILE A 53 -3.27 10.73 15.85
N VAL A 54 -2.31 11.51 15.37
CA VAL A 54 -2.06 12.87 15.87
C VAL A 54 -3.26 13.77 15.59
N ALA A 55 -3.84 13.72 14.40
CA ALA A 55 -5.03 14.53 14.05
C ALA A 55 -6.25 14.13 14.89
N ASP A 56 -6.49 12.83 15.09
CA ASP A 56 -7.54 12.33 15.99
C ASP A 56 -7.36 12.84 17.43
N ARG A 57 -6.13 12.83 17.93
CA ARG A 57 -5.79 13.37 19.25
C ARG A 57 -6.01 14.89 19.38
N LEU A 58 -5.88 15.63 18.30
CA LEU A 58 -6.18 17.07 18.25
C LEU A 58 -7.68 17.35 18.14
N GLY A 59 -8.54 16.32 18.12
CA GLY A 59 -9.98 16.43 18.09
C GLY A 59 -10.57 16.65 16.69
N PHE A 60 -9.83 16.37 15.63
CA PHE A 60 -10.38 16.41 14.28
C PHE A 60 -11.30 15.19 14.04
N GLU A 61 -12.35 15.42 13.26
CA GLU A 61 -13.33 14.39 12.94
C GLU A 61 -12.67 13.17 12.27
N PRO A 62 -12.85 11.96 12.81
CA PRO A 62 -12.35 10.72 12.19
C PRO A 62 -12.83 10.63 10.74
N GLN A 63 -11.94 10.32 9.80
CA GLN A 63 -12.24 10.29 8.36
C GLN A 63 -12.51 11.65 7.69
N GLY A 64 -12.46 12.76 8.42
CA GLY A 64 -12.56 14.12 7.89
C GLY A 64 -11.37 14.52 6.99
N VAL A 65 -11.55 15.60 6.22
CA VAL A 65 -10.50 16.13 5.32
C VAL A 65 -9.23 16.49 6.09
N ALA A 66 -9.35 17.02 7.32
CA ALA A 66 -8.21 17.40 8.15
C ALA A 66 -7.32 16.19 8.49
N VAL A 67 -7.92 15.04 8.81
CA VAL A 67 -7.20 13.79 9.08
C VAL A 67 -6.49 13.27 7.82
N GLN A 68 -7.14 13.37 6.65
CA GLN A 68 -6.54 13.00 5.36
C GLN A 68 -5.33 13.88 5.02
N VAL A 69 -5.44 15.19 5.24
CA VAL A 69 -4.35 16.15 5.03
C VAL A 69 -3.21 15.88 6.01
N ALA A 70 -3.49 15.56 7.27
CA ALA A 70 -2.48 15.20 8.26
C ALA A 70 -1.73 13.91 7.89
N ALA A 71 -2.45 12.87 7.47
CA ALA A 71 -1.86 11.61 7.00
C ALA A 71 -0.94 11.83 5.79
N LEU A 72 -1.44 12.54 4.78
CA LEU A 72 -0.68 12.84 3.57
C LEU A 72 0.52 13.74 3.86
N GLY A 73 0.33 14.77 4.69
CA GLY A 73 1.41 15.66 5.12
C GLY A 73 2.53 14.92 5.84
N ALA A 74 2.18 14.05 6.80
CA ALA A 74 3.14 13.21 7.50
C ALA A 74 3.88 12.27 6.52
N ALA A 75 3.16 11.60 5.61
CA ALA A 75 3.74 10.72 4.60
C ALA A 75 4.71 11.47 3.66
N ILE A 76 4.36 12.66 3.22
CA ILE A 76 5.24 13.50 2.37
C ILE A 76 6.49 13.92 3.15
N CYS A 77 6.35 14.36 4.41
CA CYS A 77 7.50 14.68 5.26
C CYS A 77 8.42 13.47 5.44
N GLY A 78 7.87 12.29 5.71
CA GLY A 78 8.61 11.04 5.79
C GLY A 78 9.32 10.69 4.48
N ALA A 79 8.62 10.81 3.35
CA ALA A 79 9.18 10.55 2.02
C ALA A 79 10.32 11.51 1.66
N LEU A 80 10.20 12.78 2.02
CA LEU A 80 11.27 13.78 1.82
C LEU A 80 12.48 13.47 2.70
N LEU A 81 12.27 13.08 3.96
CA LEU A 81 13.32 12.63 4.86
C LEU A 81 14.06 11.42 4.28
N LEU A 82 13.30 10.38 3.86
CA LEU A 82 13.87 9.18 3.27
C LEU A 82 14.58 9.44 1.93
N ASN A 83 14.08 10.37 1.11
CA ASN A 83 14.77 10.79 -0.10
C ASN A 83 16.09 11.55 0.22
N TRP A 84 16.10 12.35 1.28
CA TRP A 84 17.30 13.05 1.72
C TRP A 84 18.36 12.07 2.25
N THR A 85 17.96 11.08 3.07
CA THR A 85 18.88 10.04 3.58
C THR A 85 19.41 9.15 2.48
N ASP A 86 18.57 8.77 1.49
CA ASP A 86 18.96 8.00 0.30
C ASP A 86 20.05 8.70 -0.55
N LYS A 87 20.04 10.04 -0.54
CA LYS A 87 21.10 10.84 -1.19
C LYS A 87 22.39 10.88 -0.38
N ARG A 88 22.26 10.93 0.94
CA ARG A 88 23.39 11.20 1.84
C ARG A 88 24.10 9.93 2.27
N TRP A 89 23.35 8.84 2.51
CA TRP A 89 23.84 7.56 3.03
C TRP A 89 23.15 6.38 2.34
N PRO A 90 23.31 6.20 1.02
CA PRO A 90 22.60 5.15 0.26
C PRO A 90 22.94 3.74 0.75
N GLU A 91 24.14 3.53 1.30
CA GLU A 91 24.62 2.24 1.79
C GLU A 91 23.89 1.73 3.03
N VAL A 92 23.27 2.62 3.80
CA VAL A 92 22.51 2.27 5.01
C VAL A 92 21.01 2.60 4.89
N GLN A 93 20.53 2.91 3.68
CA GLN A 93 19.17 3.41 3.45
C GLN A 93 18.10 2.44 3.97
N GLU A 94 18.27 1.14 3.78
CA GLU A 94 17.32 0.13 4.27
C GLU A 94 17.25 0.12 5.80
N ALA A 95 18.38 0.30 6.48
CA ALA A 95 18.41 0.42 7.94
C ALA A 95 17.69 1.70 8.42
N VAL A 96 17.88 2.83 7.73
CA VAL A 96 17.19 4.10 8.04
C VAL A 96 15.67 3.93 7.87
N ILE A 97 15.23 3.26 6.80
CA ILE A 97 13.81 2.93 6.58
C ILE A 97 13.28 2.07 7.74
N GLY A 98 14.01 1.02 8.14
CA GLY A 98 13.64 0.15 9.26
C GLY A 98 13.51 0.91 10.59
N VAL A 99 14.46 1.79 10.89
CA VAL A 99 14.41 2.63 12.09
C VAL A 99 13.22 3.60 12.03
N SER A 100 12.99 4.24 10.89
CA SER A 100 11.85 5.14 10.68
C SER A 100 10.51 4.44 10.91
N PHE A 101 10.37 3.20 10.41
CA PHE A 101 9.21 2.35 10.64
C PHE A 101 9.00 2.07 12.14
N ILE A 102 10.04 1.60 12.84
CA ILE A 102 9.96 1.25 14.26
C ILE A 102 9.62 2.47 15.12
N VAL A 103 10.25 3.62 14.85
CA VAL A 103 9.99 4.86 15.59
C VAL A 103 8.55 5.33 15.38
N ALA A 104 8.06 5.35 14.14
CA ALA A 104 6.69 5.77 13.84
C ALA A 104 5.66 4.81 14.46
N ALA A 105 5.88 3.49 14.38
CA ALA A 105 4.99 2.48 14.97
C ALA A 105 4.93 2.60 16.50
N ASN A 106 6.07 2.77 17.17
CA ASN A 106 6.09 2.93 18.62
C ASN A 106 5.51 4.28 19.08
N ALA A 107 5.74 5.35 18.35
CA ALA A 107 5.09 6.64 18.61
C ALA A 107 3.55 6.52 18.51
N ALA A 108 3.04 5.79 17.52
CA ALA A 108 1.61 5.49 17.38
C ALA A 108 1.07 4.73 18.60
N ILE A 109 1.77 3.67 19.04
CA ILE A 109 1.39 2.88 20.24
C ILE A 109 1.37 3.78 21.48
N LEU A 110 2.38 4.63 21.68
CA LEU A 110 2.44 5.53 22.84
C LEU A 110 1.29 6.54 22.82
N LEU A 111 0.97 7.10 21.65
CA LEU A 111 -0.18 7.99 21.52
C LEU A 111 -1.51 7.28 21.76
N LEU A 112 -1.66 6.02 21.39
CA LEU A 112 -2.87 5.24 21.57
C LEU A 112 -2.98 4.62 22.98
N ALA A 113 -1.93 4.59 23.77
CA ALA A 113 -1.90 3.93 25.08
C ALA A 113 -2.96 4.42 26.07
N THR A 114 -3.41 5.67 25.92
CA THR A 114 -4.46 6.26 26.76
C THR A 114 -5.85 6.26 26.10
N ASN A 115 -5.98 5.71 24.87
CA ASN A 115 -7.25 5.59 24.16
C ASN A 115 -7.87 4.21 24.45
N PRO A 116 -9.11 4.12 24.99
CA PRO A 116 -9.78 2.84 25.24
C PRO A 116 -9.93 1.96 23.99
N HIS A 117 -10.03 2.57 22.79
CA HIS A 117 -10.14 1.89 21.48
C HIS A 117 -8.81 1.80 20.75
N GLY A 118 -7.68 2.10 21.40
CA GLY A 118 -6.37 2.18 20.77
C GLY A 118 -5.93 0.90 20.07
N ALA A 119 -6.20 -0.26 20.67
CA ALA A 119 -5.86 -1.56 20.08
C ALA A 119 -6.71 -1.86 18.83
N GLU A 120 -7.98 -1.47 18.82
CA GLU A 120 -8.89 -1.63 17.68
C GLU A 120 -8.46 -0.71 16.51
N ASN A 121 -8.19 0.55 16.80
CA ASN A 121 -7.69 1.52 15.81
C ASN A 121 -6.38 1.05 15.16
N LEU A 122 -5.46 0.49 15.95
CA LEU A 122 -4.22 -0.05 15.42
C LEU A 122 -4.46 -1.28 14.54
N LYS A 123 -5.35 -2.18 14.96
CA LYS A 123 -5.74 -3.36 14.18
C LYS A 123 -6.36 -2.95 12.84
N ASP A 124 -7.27 -1.98 12.83
CA ASP A 124 -7.93 -1.48 11.62
C ASP A 124 -6.94 -0.86 10.63
N LEU A 125 -5.95 -0.15 11.13
CA LEU A 125 -4.89 0.42 10.30
C LEU A 125 -4.01 -0.65 9.66
N LEU A 126 -3.70 -1.72 10.39
CA LEU A 126 -2.83 -2.81 9.90
C LEU A 126 -3.55 -3.75 8.94
N VAL A 127 -4.75 -4.21 9.33
CA VAL A 127 -5.52 -5.22 8.58
C VAL A 127 -6.37 -4.60 7.49
N GLY A 128 -6.83 -3.34 7.71
CA GLY A 128 -7.75 -2.64 6.82
C GLY A 128 -9.18 -3.17 6.88
N GLN A 129 -10.08 -2.46 6.21
CA GLN A 129 -11.51 -2.78 6.15
C GLN A 129 -11.98 -2.76 4.69
N ILE A 130 -11.34 -3.56 3.83
CA ILE A 130 -11.55 -3.54 2.37
C ILE A 130 -13.02 -3.74 1.95
N LEU A 131 -13.82 -4.50 2.72
CA LEU A 131 -15.25 -4.72 2.42
C LEU A 131 -16.12 -3.46 2.64
N TRP A 132 -15.64 -2.50 3.43
CA TRP A 132 -16.33 -1.26 3.73
C TRP A 132 -15.81 -0.09 2.86
N ALA A 133 -15.23 -0.39 1.70
CA ALA A 133 -14.76 0.62 0.77
C ALA A 133 -15.94 1.46 0.25
N ASP A 134 -15.98 2.74 0.66
CA ASP A 134 -16.99 3.69 0.19
C ASP A 134 -16.76 4.00 -1.31
N PRO A 135 -17.79 3.86 -2.17
CA PRO A 135 -17.70 4.15 -3.59
C PRO A 135 -17.21 5.57 -3.92
N LYS A 136 -17.56 6.58 -3.11
CA LYS A 136 -17.08 7.95 -3.30
C LYS A 136 -15.57 8.06 -3.07
N ARG A 137 -15.06 7.44 -2.00
CA ARG A 137 -13.61 7.37 -1.72
C ARG A 137 -12.88 6.61 -2.82
N LEU A 138 -13.47 5.49 -3.28
CA LEU A 138 -12.92 4.69 -4.35
C LEU A 138 -12.76 5.50 -5.65
N ALA A 139 -13.75 6.33 -6.00
CA ALA A 139 -13.67 7.23 -7.15
C ALA A 139 -12.55 8.27 -7.00
N ILE A 140 -12.40 8.89 -5.83
CA ILE A 140 -11.32 9.84 -5.56
C ILE A 140 -9.94 9.15 -5.71
N VAL A 141 -9.78 7.98 -5.09
CA VAL A 141 -8.53 7.21 -5.19
C VAL A 141 -8.25 6.78 -6.62
N ALA A 142 -9.27 6.40 -7.40
CA ALA A 142 -9.12 6.05 -8.80
C ALA A 142 -8.56 7.23 -9.62
N VAL A 143 -9.05 8.45 -9.39
CA VAL A 143 -8.51 9.66 -10.03
C VAL A 143 -7.06 9.91 -9.62
N VAL A 144 -6.75 9.84 -8.33
CA VAL A 144 -5.38 10.00 -7.81
C VAL A 144 -4.45 8.96 -8.44
N TYR A 145 -4.88 7.70 -8.54
CA TYR A 145 -4.07 6.62 -9.13
C TYR A 145 -3.90 6.78 -10.64
N ALA A 146 -4.93 7.24 -11.34
CA ALA A 146 -4.81 7.57 -12.76
C ALA A 146 -3.75 8.66 -13.00
N LEU A 147 -3.72 9.71 -12.16
CA LEU A 147 -2.70 10.75 -12.19
C LEU A 147 -1.31 10.20 -11.87
N ILE A 148 -1.19 9.35 -10.83
CA ILE A 148 0.07 8.70 -10.46
C ILE A 148 0.59 7.86 -11.63
N LEU A 149 -0.25 7.02 -12.25
CA LEU A 149 0.13 6.18 -13.38
C LEU A 149 0.49 7.00 -14.62
N ALA A 150 -0.27 8.06 -14.92
CA ALA A 150 0.04 8.98 -16.01
C ALA A 150 1.42 9.63 -15.81
N LEU A 151 1.70 10.08 -14.58
CA LEU A 151 3.00 10.63 -14.24
C LEU A 151 4.11 9.56 -14.22
N TRP A 152 3.82 8.34 -13.80
CA TRP A 152 4.77 7.23 -13.74
C TRP A 152 5.22 6.79 -15.14
N PHE A 153 4.26 6.50 -16.02
CA PHE A 153 4.54 6.01 -17.35
C PHE A 153 4.82 7.13 -18.37
N GLY A 154 4.21 8.32 -18.22
CA GLY A 154 4.35 9.44 -19.14
C GLY A 154 5.75 10.07 -19.14
N THR A 155 6.49 9.91 -18.04
CA THR A 155 7.84 10.46 -17.89
C THR A 155 8.92 9.39 -17.78
N GLY A 156 8.64 8.20 -18.28
CA GLY A 156 9.43 6.99 -18.18
C GLY A 156 10.95 7.16 -18.26
N GLU A 157 11.68 6.19 -17.77
CA GLU A 157 13.16 6.07 -17.82
C GLU A 157 13.72 6.23 -19.26
N ARG A 158 13.63 7.43 -19.84
CA ARG A 158 14.20 7.72 -21.15
C ARG A 158 15.70 7.97 -21.13
N ALA A 159 16.32 7.97 -19.97
CA ALA A 159 17.77 8.12 -19.84
C ALA A 159 18.28 7.25 -18.71
N GLY A 160 19.22 6.37 -18.96
CA GLY A 160 19.88 5.45 -18.02
C GLY A 160 20.68 6.12 -16.87
N ARG A 161 20.32 7.33 -16.53
CA ARG A 161 20.73 8.04 -15.31
C ARG A 161 19.49 8.28 -14.45
N ILE A 162 19.49 7.73 -13.24
CA ILE A 162 18.53 8.12 -12.20
C ILE A 162 18.82 9.59 -11.87
N SER A 163 18.10 10.52 -12.52
CA SER A 163 18.23 11.93 -12.18
C SER A 163 17.72 12.17 -10.77
N GLU A 164 18.28 13.17 -10.06
CA GLU A 164 17.79 13.54 -8.72
C GLU A 164 16.29 13.85 -8.71
N ILE A 165 15.79 14.45 -9.80
CA ILE A 165 14.37 14.75 -10.00
C ILE A 165 13.54 13.46 -10.03
N TRP A 166 14.01 12.41 -10.70
CA TRP A 166 13.32 11.11 -10.76
C TRP A 166 13.28 10.43 -9.38
N ARG A 167 14.36 10.54 -8.60
CA ARG A 167 14.42 10.01 -7.24
C ARG A 167 13.40 10.68 -6.32
N ALA A 168 13.42 12.01 -6.22
CA ALA A 168 12.49 12.78 -5.40
C ALA A 168 11.03 12.51 -5.80
N ARG A 169 10.77 12.46 -7.11
CA ARG A 169 9.45 12.15 -7.67
C ARG A 169 8.98 10.75 -7.29
N PHE A 170 9.86 9.75 -7.34
CA PHE A 170 9.54 8.41 -6.89
C PHE A 170 9.03 8.42 -5.44
N TYR A 171 9.78 9.02 -4.52
CA TYR A 171 9.39 9.08 -3.10
C TYR A 171 8.06 9.80 -2.88
N LEU A 172 7.82 10.90 -3.59
CA LEU A 172 6.55 11.65 -3.49
C LEU A 172 5.35 10.86 -4.04
N LEU A 173 5.46 10.31 -5.26
CA LEU A 173 4.38 9.50 -5.84
C LEU A 173 4.11 8.26 -5.00
N PHE A 174 5.18 7.65 -4.47
CA PHE A 174 5.11 6.50 -3.59
C PHE A 174 4.38 6.83 -2.28
N ALA A 175 4.71 7.95 -1.63
CA ALA A 175 4.05 8.40 -0.41
C ALA A 175 2.54 8.61 -0.63
N VAL A 176 2.15 9.27 -1.72
CA VAL A 176 0.73 9.49 -2.07
C VAL A 176 0.03 8.17 -2.32
N ALA A 177 0.64 7.27 -3.11
CA ALA A 177 0.05 5.97 -3.43
C ALA A 177 -0.14 5.11 -2.18
N VAL A 178 0.89 4.97 -1.34
CA VAL A 178 0.83 4.15 -0.11
C VAL A 178 -0.19 4.72 0.87
N THR A 179 -0.19 6.05 1.10
CA THR A 179 -1.15 6.67 2.03
C THR A 179 -2.60 6.43 1.61
N ALA A 180 -2.91 6.58 0.32
CA ALA A 180 -4.24 6.31 -0.19
C ALA A 180 -4.62 4.82 -0.11
N SER A 181 -3.67 3.91 -0.38
CA SER A 181 -3.89 2.46 -0.34
C SER A 181 -4.12 1.95 1.07
N VAL A 182 -3.30 2.39 2.04
CA VAL A 182 -3.39 1.94 3.43
C VAL A 182 -4.78 2.22 4.01
N GLN A 183 -5.36 3.35 3.67
CA GLN A 183 -6.71 3.71 4.13
C GLN A 183 -7.82 2.91 3.45
N LEU A 184 -7.56 2.30 2.30
CA LEU A 184 -8.51 1.44 1.60
C LEU A 184 -8.40 -0.02 2.05
N VAL A 185 -7.18 -0.55 2.11
CA VAL A 185 -6.96 -2.00 2.21
C VAL A 185 -6.08 -2.41 3.40
N GLY A 186 -5.51 -1.46 4.13
CA GLY A 186 -4.61 -1.70 5.27
C GLY A 186 -3.16 -1.97 4.87
N VAL A 187 -2.27 -1.82 5.87
CA VAL A 187 -0.81 -1.88 5.68
C VAL A 187 -0.34 -3.23 5.14
N TYR A 188 -0.84 -4.34 5.71
CA TYR A 188 -0.37 -5.68 5.32
C TYR A 188 -0.71 -6.02 3.88
N LEU A 189 -1.90 -5.65 3.41
CA LEU A 189 -2.32 -5.93 2.05
C LEU A 189 -1.62 -5.02 1.03
N VAL A 190 -1.34 -3.77 1.40
CA VAL A 190 -0.52 -2.83 0.61
C VAL A 190 0.88 -3.42 0.40
N PHE A 191 1.57 -3.80 1.49
CA PHE A 191 2.91 -4.38 1.43
C PHE A 191 2.93 -5.64 0.55
N THR A 192 1.97 -6.54 0.76
CA THR A 192 1.89 -7.79 0.01
C THR A 192 1.68 -7.54 -1.48
N THR A 193 0.79 -6.61 -1.85
CA THR A 193 0.51 -6.24 -3.25
C THR A 193 1.71 -5.55 -3.92
N LEU A 194 2.52 -4.83 -3.14
CA LEU A 194 3.74 -4.20 -3.63
C LEU A 194 4.84 -5.24 -3.89
N ILE A 195 5.11 -6.11 -2.93
CA ILE A 195 6.32 -6.92 -2.91
C ILE A 195 6.13 -8.29 -3.57
N VAL A 196 5.04 -9.00 -3.31
CA VAL A 196 4.87 -10.38 -3.78
C VAL A 196 4.84 -10.47 -5.31
N PRO A 197 4.07 -9.65 -6.05
CA PRO A 197 4.09 -9.69 -7.51
C PRO A 197 5.46 -9.29 -8.09
N ALA A 198 6.13 -8.30 -7.49
CA ALA A 198 7.44 -7.85 -7.92
C ALA A 198 8.51 -8.95 -7.75
N LEU A 199 8.45 -9.68 -6.63
CA LEU A 199 9.37 -10.77 -6.30
C LEU A 199 9.09 -12.01 -7.16
N ALA A 200 7.82 -12.41 -7.27
CA ALA A 200 7.42 -13.59 -8.05
C ALA A 200 7.78 -13.46 -9.54
N THR A 201 7.73 -12.22 -10.05
CA THR A 201 8.03 -11.95 -11.47
C THR A 201 9.46 -11.47 -11.73
N ARG A 202 10.37 -11.56 -10.75
CA ARG A 202 11.74 -11.01 -10.88
C ARG A 202 12.55 -11.60 -12.03
N ARG A 203 12.31 -12.86 -12.40
CA ARG A 203 13.00 -13.57 -13.48
C ARG A 203 12.41 -13.34 -14.88
N PHE A 204 11.24 -12.70 -14.95
CA PHE A 204 10.60 -12.43 -16.24
C PHE A 204 11.28 -11.25 -16.95
N ASN A 205 11.80 -11.51 -18.14
CA ASN A 205 12.40 -10.48 -19.00
C ASN A 205 11.33 -9.72 -19.79
N ARG A 206 10.25 -10.41 -20.23
CA ARG A 206 9.14 -9.85 -20.97
C ARG A 206 7.82 -10.12 -20.25
N GLY A 207 6.88 -9.19 -20.36
CA GLY A 207 5.55 -9.35 -19.75
C GLY A 207 5.51 -9.29 -18.21
N ARG A 208 6.61 -8.89 -17.53
CA ARG A 208 6.71 -8.82 -16.07
C ARG A 208 5.53 -8.09 -15.42
N LEU A 209 5.16 -6.94 -15.96
CA LEU A 209 4.02 -6.16 -15.46
C LEU A 209 2.70 -6.91 -15.63
N LEU A 210 2.47 -7.50 -16.80
CA LEU A 210 1.24 -8.23 -17.08
C LEU A 210 1.06 -9.42 -16.14
N VAL A 211 2.11 -10.22 -15.94
CA VAL A 211 2.09 -11.35 -15.01
C VAL A 211 1.88 -10.87 -13.56
N GLY A 212 2.53 -9.77 -13.17
CA GLY A 212 2.34 -9.16 -11.85
C GLY A 212 0.90 -8.67 -11.63
N TYR A 213 0.29 -8.05 -12.63
CA TYR A 213 -1.11 -7.63 -12.58
C TYR A 213 -2.07 -8.82 -12.53
N ALA A 214 -1.82 -9.86 -13.32
CA ALA A 214 -2.62 -11.09 -13.28
C ALA A 214 -2.53 -11.77 -11.90
N LEU A 215 -1.32 -11.88 -11.33
CA LEU A 215 -1.13 -12.43 -9.99
C LEU A 215 -1.90 -11.62 -8.93
N GLY A 216 -1.80 -10.29 -8.94
CA GLY A 216 -2.57 -9.44 -8.04
C GLY A 216 -4.07 -9.61 -8.21
N ALA A 217 -4.59 -9.47 -9.42
CA ALA A 217 -6.02 -9.57 -9.71
C ALA A 217 -6.60 -10.93 -9.31
N THR A 218 -5.92 -12.03 -9.64
CA THR A 218 -6.37 -13.38 -9.26
C THR A 218 -6.33 -13.59 -7.74
N SER A 219 -5.31 -13.05 -7.05
CA SER A 219 -5.21 -13.15 -5.59
C SER A 219 -6.33 -12.41 -4.87
N TYR A 220 -6.67 -11.21 -5.33
CA TYR A 220 -7.81 -10.46 -4.79
C TYR A 220 -9.13 -11.20 -5.05
N ALA A 221 -9.35 -11.67 -6.27
CA ALA A 221 -10.58 -12.39 -6.62
C ALA A 221 -10.75 -13.67 -5.80
N LEU A 222 -9.70 -14.50 -5.71
CA LEU A 222 -9.73 -15.75 -4.95
C LEU A 222 -9.81 -15.51 -3.44
N GLY A 223 -9.04 -14.56 -2.90
CA GLY A 223 -9.06 -14.24 -1.47
C GLY A 223 -10.40 -13.69 -1.00
N LEU A 224 -11.04 -12.83 -1.80
CA LEU A 224 -12.42 -12.37 -1.54
C LEU A 224 -13.43 -13.51 -1.67
N GLY A 225 -13.31 -14.37 -2.70
CA GLY A 225 -14.16 -15.55 -2.87
C GLY A 225 -14.07 -16.52 -1.69
N LEU A 226 -12.85 -16.78 -1.20
CA LEU A 226 -12.63 -17.62 0.00
C LEU A 226 -13.23 -16.96 1.25
N SER A 227 -13.12 -15.64 1.41
CA SER A 227 -13.71 -14.91 2.52
C SER A 227 -15.22 -15.07 2.57
N LEU A 228 -15.90 -15.02 1.42
CA LEU A 228 -17.34 -15.22 1.34
C LEU A 228 -17.81 -16.62 1.74
N THR A 229 -16.97 -17.63 1.57
CA THR A 229 -17.32 -19.04 1.86
C THR A 229 -16.88 -19.50 3.24
N SER A 230 -15.92 -18.81 3.86
CA SER A 230 -15.32 -19.22 5.14
C SER A 230 -15.63 -18.31 6.31
N ASP A 231 -16.30 -17.17 6.08
CA ASP A 231 -16.57 -16.11 7.06
C ASP A 231 -15.28 -15.56 7.74
N LEU A 232 -14.12 -15.72 7.08
CA LEU A 232 -12.84 -15.23 7.56
C LEU A 232 -12.53 -13.81 7.04
N PRO A 233 -11.71 -13.03 7.75
CA PRO A 233 -11.35 -11.67 7.34
C PRO A 233 -10.72 -11.63 5.95
N PRO A 234 -11.21 -10.79 5.02
CA PRO A 234 -10.76 -10.79 3.62
C PRO A 234 -9.30 -10.35 3.46
N GLY A 235 -8.84 -9.34 4.21
CA GLY A 235 -7.46 -8.85 4.14
C GLY A 235 -6.43 -9.97 4.32
N PRO A 236 -6.41 -10.67 5.46
CA PRO A 236 -5.52 -11.80 5.69
C PRO A 236 -5.64 -12.93 4.66
N LEU A 237 -6.86 -13.25 4.19
CA LEU A 237 -7.05 -14.28 3.18
C LEU A 237 -6.45 -13.89 1.82
N ILE A 238 -6.61 -12.64 1.40
CA ILE A 238 -5.97 -12.14 0.17
C ILE A 238 -4.45 -12.18 0.31
N VAL A 239 -3.90 -11.76 1.46
CA VAL A 239 -2.46 -11.82 1.75
C VAL A 239 -1.94 -13.26 1.61
N CYS A 240 -2.58 -14.22 2.28
CA CYS A 240 -2.17 -15.62 2.23
C CYS A 240 -2.31 -16.21 0.81
N THR A 241 -3.41 -15.91 0.12
CA THR A 241 -3.65 -16.35 -1.27
C THR A 241 -2.57 -15.80 -2.21
N MET A 242 -2.26 -14.50 -2.09
CA MET A 242 -1.21 -13.86 -2.90
C MET A 242 0.17 -14.44 -2.61
N ALA A 243 0.47 -14.73 -1.35
CA ALA A 243 1.73 -15.36 -0.96
C ALA A 243 1.86 -16.77 -1.55
N VAL A 244 0.82 -17.59 -1.48
CA VAL A 244 0.82 -18.95 -2.03
C VAL A 244 0.96 -18.95 -3.55
N LEU A 245 0.16 -18.14 -4.25
CA LEU A 245 0.23 -18.03 -5.72
C LEU A 245 1.57 -17.42 -6.17
N GLY A 246 2.04 -16.41 -5.46
CA GLY A 246 3.34 -15.79 -5.73
C GLY A 246 4.50 -16.74 -5.53
N PHE A 247 4.48 -17.56 -4.47
CA PHE A 247 5.50 -18.57 -4.21
C PHE A 247 5.46 -19.71 -5.26
N ALA A 248 4.27 -20.18 -5.63
CA ALA A 248 4.11 -21.15 -6.70
C ALA A 248 4.69 -20.63 -8.03
N LEU A 249 4.39 -19.39 -8.39
CA LEU A 249 4.94 -18.74 -9.58
C LEU A 249 6.46 -18.56 -9.48
N PHE A 250 6.99 -18.21 -8.31
CA PHE A 250 8.42 -18.04 -8.07
C PHE A 250 9.21 -19.35 -8.24
N LEU A 251 8.63 -20.50 -7.86
CA LEU A 251 9.25 -21.82 -8.01
C LEU A 251 9.15 -22.38 -9.43
N SER A 252 8.18 -21.92 -10.24
CA SER A 252 7.94 -22.44 -11.59
C SER A 252 8.95 -21.94 -12.62
N PHE A 253 9.80 -21.00 -12.26
CA PHE A 253 10.86 -20.39 -13.09
C PHE A 253 12.16 -20.22 -12.31
#